data_67b9da7f4f7c7362452a6b2f64c6c407
#
_entry.id   67b9da7f4f7c7362452a6b2f64c6c407
#
_cell.length_a   1.000
_cell.length_b   1.000
_cell.length_c   1.000
_cell.angle_alpha   90.00
_cell.angle_beta   90.00
_cell.angle_gamma   90.00
#
_symmetry.space_group_name_H-M   'P 1'
#
loop_
_entity.id
_entity.type
_entity.pdbx_description
1 polymer ?
#
loop_
_entity_poly.entity_id
_entity_poly.type
_entity_poly.pdbx_seq_one_letter_code
_entity_poly.pdbx_strand_id
1 'polypeptide(L)'
;MEGKEKMTKEIYFDNAATTKVDEKVVKEMLPYFNENYGNASSQHDVGIKVRESLERSRKIIAKSIKANPSEIIFTSGGTESNNLTLKGLFFANYPKKNHIITTKIEHDSILQTCKWLESKGVRVTYLNADKEGFINLEELKKEINNKTFLVSIIHGNNEIGTLQDIESIGKICRARKVLFHTDACQSFTKVLIDVKKQNIDLATLNSHKIHGPKGVGTLYIKEGIKIVPLFHGGGHENKLRSGTENVAGIVGFAKAVEISSDKDVKRMEKLRDKLIDGLLKIEKVNLNGSREKRLCNNINVSFNNIEGEAIGGYLENEKIYTSTGSACMSNTLETSHVLKALGLTPLQSNSSLRISISKYTTEEEVNYFLSKIHGIVKKLRRFSPLIR
;
A
#
# COMPACT_ATOMS: atom_id res chain seq x y z
N MET A 1 -33.91 -23.32 20.95
CA MET A 1 -33.30 -23.11 19.60
C MET A 1 -33.45 -21.62 19.29
N GLU A 2 -32.47 -20.82 19.74
CA GLU A 2 -32.46 -19.38 19.45
C GLU A 2 -32.05 -19.18 18.00
N GLY A 3 -32.94 -18.59 17.21
CA GLY A 3 -32.70 -18.21 15.84
C GLY A 3 -31.57 -17.18 15.76
N LYS A 4 -30.34 -17.64 15.39
CA LYS A 4 -29.25 -16.73 15.07
C LYS A 4 -29.66 -15.94 13.83
N GLU A 5 -30.00 -14.66 14.00
CA GLU A 5 -30.16 -13.71 12.90
C GLU A 5 -28.95 -13.79 11.98
N LYS A 6 -29.17 -14.24 10.74
CA LYS A 6 -28.18 -14.10 9.68
C LYS A 6 -28.03 -12.62 9.42
N MET A 7 -26.85 -12.07 9.64
CA MET A 7 -26.55 -10.72 9.14
C MET A 7 -26.80 -10.71 7.62
N THR A 8 -27.74 -9.87 7.21
CA THR A 8 -28.06 -9.68 5.78
C THR A 8 -27.04 -8.84 5.05
N LYS A 9 -26.16 -8.14 5.80
CA LYS A 9 -25.17 -7.20 5.30
C LYS A 9 -23.83 -7.89 5.04
N GLU A 10 -23.21 -7.55 3.91
CA GLU A 10 -21.86 -8.01 3.55
C GLU A 10 -20.81 -7.34 4.43
N ILE A 11 -19.82 -8.11 4.90
CA ILE A 11 -18.69 -7.64 5.67
C ILE A 11 -17.44 -7.70 4.80
N TYR A 12 -16.90 -6.53 4.44
CA TYR A 12 -15.72 -6.44 3.58
C TYR A 12 -14.46 -6.18 4.39
N PHE A 13 -13.66 -7.23 4.56
CA PHE A 13 -12.39 -7.23 5.28
C PHE A 13 -11.18 -7.43 4.36
N ASP A 14 -11.28 -6.98 3.10
CA ASP A 14 -10.17 -6.96 2.14
C ASP A 14 -9.81 -5.54 1.66
N ASN A 15 -9.82 -4.58 2.58
CA ASN A 15 -9.54 -3.18 2.28
C ASN A 15 -8.05 -2.90 1.92
N ALA A 16 -7.15 -3.84 2.17
CA ALA A 16 -5.77 -3.77 1.68
C ALA A 16 -5.67 -4.04 0.16
N ALA A 17 -6.60 -4.77 -0.44
CA ALA A 17 -6.68 -4.95 -1.89
C ALA A 17 -7.24 -3.69 -2.58
N THR A 18 -8.36 -3.18 -2.13
CA THR A 18 -8.97 -1.90 -2.55
C THR A 18 -10.05 -1.49 -1.55
N THR A 19 -10.46 -0.23 -1.55
CA THR A 19 -11.53 0.25 -0.68
C THR A 19 -12.74 0.71 -1.49
N LYS A 20 -13.93 0.68 -0.88
CA LYS A 20 -15.12 1.35 -1.40
C LYS A 20 -14.84 2.85 -1.46
N VAL A 21 -15.19 3.50 -2.56
CA VAL A 21 -15.10 4.96 -2.69
C VAL A 21 -16.10 5.61 -1.73
N ASP A 22 -15.65 6.64 -0.99
CA ASP A 22 -16.50 7.39 -0.09
C ASP A 22 -17.56 8.19 -0.86
N GLU A 23 -18.78 8.27 -0.36
CA GLU A 23 -19.88 8.98 -1.03
C GLU A 23 -19.60 10.48 -1.22
N LYS A 24 -18.89 11.10 -0.27
CA LYS A 24 -18.44 12.50 -0.39
C LYS A 24 -17.42 12.65 -1.52
N VAL A 25 -16.58 11.64 -1.72
CA VAL A 25 -15.61 11.61 -2.82
C VAL A 25 -16.35 11.48 -4.16
N VAL A 26 -17.30 10.55 -4.27
CA VAL A 26 -18.10 10.38 -5.48
C VAL A 26 -18.83 11.69 -5.83
N LYS A 27 -19.48 12.33 -4.84
CA LYS A 27 -20.17 13.61 -5.03
C LYS A 27 -19.23 14.71 -5.53
N GLU A 28 -18.00 14.78 -5.03
CA GLU A 28 -17.01 15.77 -5.45
C GLU A 28 -16.52 15.52 -6.89
N MET A 29 -16.46 14.26 -7.32
CA MET A 29 -16.02 13.88 -8.67
C MET A 29 -17.06 14.17 -9.75
N LEU A 30 -18.36 14.01 -9.44
CA LEU A 30 -19.45 14.04 -10.43
C LEU A 30 -19.42 15.26 -11.36
N PRO A 31 -19.22 16.51 -10.89
CA PRO A 31 -19.22 17.69 -11.78
C PRO A 31 -18.14 17.66 -12.87
N TYR A 32 -17.05 16.90 -12.65
CA TYR A 32 -15.92 16.84 -13.60
C TYR A 32 -16.13 15.85 -14.75
N PHE A 33 -17.27 15.16 -14.80
CA PHE A 33 -17.62 14.32 -15.93
C PHE A 33 -18.43 15.06 -17.01
N ASN A 34 -19.20 16.07 -16.66
CA ASN A 34 -20.13 16.73 -17.59
C ASN A 34 -20.25 18.26 -17.44
N GLU A 35 -20.04 18.82 -16.24
CA GLU A 35 -20.15 20.26 -16.02
C GLU A 35 -18.79 20.97 -16.16
N ASN A 36 -17.76 20.44 -15.50
CA ASN A 36 -16.39 20.98 -15.49
C ASN A 36 -15.47 20.11 -16.37
N TYR A 37 -15.83 19.91 -17.62
CA TYR A 37 -15.19 18.97 -18.56
C TYR A 37 -14.01 19.56 -19.33
N GLY A 38 -13.63 20.81 -19.08
CA GLY A 38 -12.59 21.51 -19.83
C GLY A 38 -11.21 20.81 -19.73
N ASN A 39 -10.41 20.99 -20.78
CA ASN A 39 -9.01 20.59 -20.74
C ASN A 39 -8.19 21.61 -19.95
N ALA A 40 -7.46 21.16 -18.92
CA ALA A 40 -6.68 22.05 -18.04
C ALA A 40 -5.57 22.82 -18.77
N SER A 41 -5.14 22.36 -19.96
CA SER A 41 -4.14 23.06 -20.78
C SER A 41 -4.73 24.20 -21.61
N SER A 42 -6.06 24.31 -21.73
CA SER A 42 -6.72 25.36 -22.50
C SER A 42 -6.64 26.72 -21.81
N GLN A 43 -6.54 27.80 -22.62
CA GLN A 43 -6.41 29.18 -22.10
C GLN A 43 -7.76 29.90 -21.88
N HIS A 44 -8.88 29.32 -22.32
CA HIS A 44 -10.21 29.88 -22.10
C HIS A 44 -10.75 29.50 -20.71
N ASP A 45 -11.76 30.21 -20.24
CA ASP A 45 -12.29 30.11 -18.87
C ASP A 45 -12.65 28.68 -18.43
N VAL A 46 -13.21 27.87 -19.33
CA VAL A 46 -13.57 26.48 -19.02
C VAL A 46 -12.32 25.64 -18.68
N GLY A 47 -11.21 25.86 -19.39
CA GLY A 47 -9.93 25.18 -19.08
C GLY A 47 -9.26 25.71 -17.82
N ILE A 48 -9.29 27.04 -17.62
CA ILE A 48 -8.74 27.70 -16.44
C ILE A 48 -9.39 27.17 -15.17
N LYS A 49 -10.72 27.07 -15.14
CA LYS A 49 -11.49 26.55 -13.99
C LYS A 49 -11.06 25.12 -13.60
N VAL A 50 -10.84 24.28 -14.59
CA VAL A 50 -10.38 22.89 -14.38
C VAL A 50 -8.93 22.87 -13.87
N ARG A 51 -8.04 23.69 -14.44
CA ARG A 51 -6.65 23.82 -13.98
C ARG A 51 -6.58 24.29 -12.52
N GLU A 52 -7.41 25.23 -12.10
CA GLU A 52 -7.50 25.67 -10.71
C GLU A 52 -7.88 24.52 -9.77
N SER A 53 -8.78 23.65 -10.21
CA SER A 53 -9.18 22.47 -9.43
C SER A 53 -8.07 21.44 -9.31
N LEU A 54 -7.29 21.22 -10.37
CA LEU A 54 -6.08 20.40 -10.33
C LEU A 54 -5.05 20.94 -9.34
N GLU A 55 -4.75 22.24 -9.43
CA GLU A 55 -3.76 22.87 -8.56
C GLU A 55 -4.22 22.93 -7.08
N ARG A 56 -5.50 23.09 -6.82
CA ARG A 56 -6.07 22.97 -5.47
C ARG A 56 -5.89 21.55 -4.94
N SER A 57 -6.18 20.54 -5.75
CA SER A 57 -6.00 19.13 -5.40
C SER A 57 -4.52 18.81 -5.09
N ARG A 58 -3.61 19.33 -5.91
CA ARG A 58 -2.16 19.20 -5.73
C ARG A 58 -1.70 19.80 -4.39
N LYS A 59 -2.20 20.99 -4.03
CA LYS A 59 -1.91 21.64 -2.75
C LYS A 59 -2.38 20.83 -1.54
N ILE A 60 -3.57 20.22 -1.63
CA ILE A 60 -4.12 19.37 -0.56
C ILE A 60 -3.22 18.16 -0.31
N ILE A 61 -2.85 17.44 -1.38
CA ILE A 61 -1.99 16.25 -1.28
C ILE A 61 -0.60 16.63 -0.79
N ALA A 62 0.01 17.67 -1.34
CA ALA A 62 1.32 18.16 -0.90
C ALA A 62 1.33 18.51 0.60
N LYS A 63 0.32 19.24 1.06
CA LYS A 63 0.17 19.61 2.48
C LYS A 63 0.11 18.39 3.40
N SER A 64 -0.55 17.31 2.98
CA SER A 64 -0.72 16.10 3.80
C SER A 64 0.57 15.37 4.12
N ILE A 65 1.61 15.55 3.30
CA ILE A 65 2.95 14.97 3.49
C ILE A 65 4.05 16.03 3.74
N LYS A 66 3.69 17.28 3.99
CA LYS A 66 4.60 18.44 4.21
C LYS A 66 5.51 18.75 3.01
N ALA A 67 5.07 18.44 1.79
CA ALA A 67 5.73 18.74 0.53
C ALA A 67 5.32 20.11 -0.03
N ASN A 68 6.06 20.59 -1.04
CA ASN A 68 5.62 21.69 -1.89
C ASN A 68 4.71 21.19 -3.01
N PRO A 69 3.72 21.96 -3.49
CA PRO A 69 2.86 21.53 -4.59
C PRO A 69 3.62 21.15 -5.86
N SER A 70 4.70 21.84 -6.21
CA SER A 70 5.54 21.56 -7.38
C SER A 70 6.23 20.19 -7.34
N GLU A 71 6.31 19.56 -6.16
CA GLU A 71 6.93 18.26 -5.94
C GLU A 71 5.94 17.08 -6.13
N ILE A 72 4.67 17.35 -6.41
CA ILE A 72 3.62 16.33 -6.59
C ILE A 72 3.36 16.12 -8.07
N ILE A 73 3.47 14.88 -8.52
CA ILE A 73 3.19 14.45 -9.90
C ILE A 73 2.04 13.45 -9.88
N PHE A 74 0.95 13.74 -10.58
CA PHE A 74 -0.17 12.83 -10.71
C PHE A 74 0.13 11.68 -11.67
N THR A 75 -0.27 10.48 -11.28
CA THR A 75 -0.08 9.22 -12.01
C THR A 75 -1.39 8.43 -12.04
N SER A 76 -1.41 7.31 -12.75
CA SER A 76 -2.56 6.39 -12.74
C SER A 76 -2.65 5.51 -11.49
N GLY A 77 -1.65 5.54 -10.61
CA GLY A 77 -1.63 4.73 -9.38
C GLY A 77 -0.23 4.38 -8.91
N GLY A 78 -0.16 3.58 -7.83
CA GLY A 78 1.10 3.19 -7.21
C GLY A 78 2.06 2.47 -8.16
N THR A 79 1.56 1.60 -9.02
CA THR A 79 2.39 0.87 -9.99
C THR A 79 3.10 1.80 -10.97
N GLU A 80 2.40 2.81 -11.52
CA GLU A 80 3.02 3.80 -12.40
C GLU A 80 4.06 4.63 -11.62
N SER A 81 3.73 5.10 -10.42
CA SER A 81 4.64 5.88 -9.57
C SER A 81 5.91 5.11 -9.22
N ASN A 82 5.81 3.84 -8.84
CA ASN A 82 6.95 2.97 -8.56
C ASN A 82 7.82 2.74 -9.80
N ASN A 83 7.19 2.46 -10.95
CA ASN A 83 7.92 2.31 -12.22
C ASN A 83 8.62 3.60 -12.64
N LEU A 84 7.95 4.77 -12.53
CA LEU A 84 8.54 6.07 -12.86
C LEU A 84 9.75 6.35 -11.95
N THR A 85 9.63 6.06 -10.65
CA THR A 85 10.74 6.19 -9.71
C THR A 85 11.94 5.33 -10.13
N LEU A 86 11.75 4.03 -10.26
CA LEU A 86 12.85 3.09 -10.49
C LEU A 86 13.47 3.25 -11.88
N LYS A 87 12.64 3.25 -12.93
CA LYS A 87 13.10 3.34 -14.32
C LYS A 87 13.58 4.75 -14.64
N GLY A 88 12.86 5.79 -14.22
CA GLY A 88 13.21 7.17 -14.48
C GLY A 88 14.52 7.58 -13.83
N LEU A 89 14.79 7.13 -12.59
CA LEU A 89 16.07 7.32 -11.92
C LEU A 89 17.19 6.48 -12.57
N PHE A 90 16.89 5.25 -12.99
CA PHE A 90 17.85 4.44 -13.75
C PHE A 90 18.33 5.18 -14.99
N PHE A 91 17.42 5.63 -15.86
CA PHE A 91 17.78 6.36 -17.07
C PHE A 91 18.53 7.68 -16.80
N ALA A 92 18.26 8.33 -15.65
CA ALA A 92 18.97 9.55 -15.26
C ALA A 92 20.39 9.30 -14.72
N ASN A 93 20.70 8.10 -14.22
CA ASN A 93 21.95 7.79 -13.52
C ASN A 93 22.88 6.82 -14.26
N TYR A 94 22.33 5.94 -15.10
CA TYR A 94 23.10 4.94 -15.83
C TYR A 94 23.93 5.57 -16.96
N PRO A 95 25.15 5.10 -17.23
CA PRO A 95 25.87 4.01 -16.56
C PRO A 95 26.72 4.44 -15.35
N LYS A 96 26.71 5.70 -14.94
CA LYS A 96 27.56 6.21 -13.86
C LYS A 96 27.31 5.49 -12.54
N LYS A 97 26.03 5.30 -12.22
CA LYS A 97 25.57 4.53 -11.06
C LYS A 97 24.60 3.46 -11.53
N ASN A 98 24.72 2.25 -10.99
CA ASN A 98 23.96 1.09 -11.42
C ASN A 98 23.57 0.16 -10.28
N HIS A 99 23.39 0.69 -9.05
CA HIS A 99 23.02 -0.11 -7.90
C HIS A 99 21.79 0.44 -7.19
N ILE A 100 20.82 -0.44 -6.93
CA ILE A 100 19.60 -0.20 -6.16
C ILE A 100 19.60 -1.12 -4.94
N ILE A 101 19.14 -0.61 -3.81
CA ILE A 101 18.84 -1.42 -2.61
C ILE A 101 17.33 -1.37 -2.38
N THR A 102 16.72 -2.53 -2.21
CA THR A 102 15.31 -2.70 -1.90
C THR A 102 15.13 -3.85 -0.91
N THR A 103 13.91 -4.30 -0.65
CA THR A 103 13.65 -5.40 0.29
C THR A 103 13.00 -6.60 -0.39
N LYS A 104 13.07 -7.78 0.25
CA LYS A 104 12.35 -8.97 -0.21
C LYS A 104 10.84 -8.91 0.02
N ILE A 105 10.36 -7.93 0.78
CA ILE A 105 8.96 -7.78 1.17
C ILE A 105 8.24 -6.63 0.46
N GLU A 106 8.81 -6.13 -0.63
CA GLU A 106 8.20 -5.06 -1.44
C GLU A 106 6.94 -5.52 -2.18
N HIS A 107 6.14 -4.56 -2.62
CA HIS A 107 5.07 -4.81 -3.57
C HIS A 107 5.63 -5.25 -4.93
N ASP A 108 4.90 -6.09 -5.66
CA ASP A 108 5.30 -6.62 -6.99
C ASP A 108 5.70 -5.53 -7.98
N SER A 109 5.07 -4.35 -7.94
CA SER A 109 5.47 -3.23 -8.82
C SER A 109 6.90 -2.74 -8.60
N ILE A 110 7.48 -2.97 -7.42
CA ILE A 110 8.91 -2.74 -7.13
C ILE A 110 9.73 -3.97 -7.56
N LEU A 111 9.37 -5.17 -7.08
CA LEU A 111 10.15 -6.38 -7.32
C LEU A 111 10.28 -6.72 -8.81
N GLN A 112 9.17 -6.69 -9.56
CA GLN A 112 9.19 -6.98 -11.00
C GLN A 112 9.92 -5.91 -11.79
N THR A 113 9.82 -4.63 -11.37
CA THR A 113 10.60 -3.56 -11.97
C THR A 113 12.09 -3.71 -11.69
N CYS A 114 12.48 -4.12 -10.48
CA CYS A 114 13.86 -4.42 -10.14
C CYS A 114 14.41 -5.59 -10.98
N LYS A 115 13.66 -6.68 -11.13
CA LYS A 115 14.04 -7.81 -12.02
C LYS A 115 14.26 -7.37 -13.46
N TRP A 116 13.37 -6.49 -13.96
CA TRP A 116 13.55 -5.92 -15.29
C TRP A 116 14.82 -5.06 -15.38
N LEU A 117 15.13 -4.26 -14.36
CA LEU A 117 16.35 -3.44 -14.30
C LEU A 117 17.62 -4.30 -14.22
N GLU A 118 17.59 -5.45 -13.53
CA GLU A 118 18.69 -6.42 -13.51
C GLU A 118 19.01 -6.91 -14.93
N SER A 119 17.99 -7.17 -15.77
CA SER A 119 18.19 -7.51 -17.18
C SER A 119 18.80 -6.37 -18.03
N LYS A 120 18.87 -5.15 -17.48
CA LYS A 120 19.49 -3.96 -18.09
C LYS A 120 20.86 -3.61 -17.47
N GLY A 121 21.41 -4.48 -16.63
CA GLY A 121 22.73 -4.32 -16.04
C GLY A 121 22.75 -3.55 -14.71
N VAL A 122 21.60 -3.35 -14.07
CA VAL A 122 21.51 -2.82 -12.70
C VAL A 122 21.79 -3.96 -11.71
N ARG A 123 22.63 -3.72 -10.74
CA ARG A 123 22.76 -4.58 -9.56
C ARG A 123 21.65 -4.22 -8.57
N VAL A 124 20.92 -5.20 -8.09
CA VAL A 124 19.89 -4.99 -7.04
C VAL A 124 20.27 -5.80 -5.80
N THR A 125 20.35 -5.13 -4.65
CA THR A 125 20.44 -5.79 -3.34
C THR A 125 19.06 -5.84 -2.71
N TYR A 126 18.61 -7.06 -2.39
CA TYR A 126 17.34 -7.33 -1.71
C TYR A 126 17.62 -7.61 -0.23
N LEU A 127 17.41 -6.61 0.63
CA LEU A 127 17.57 -6.77 2.07
C LEU A 127 16.61 -7.83 2.63
N ASN A 128 17.08 -8.59 3.60
CA ASN A 128 16.25 -9.52 4.33
C ASN A 128 15.34 -8.76 5.31
N ALA A 129 14.21 -9.39 5.66
CA ALA A 129 13.40 -9.00 6.77
C ALA A 129 13.52 -10.02 7.91
N ASP A 130 13.37 -9.57 9.14
CA ASP A 130 13.28 -10.46 10.30
C ASP A 130 11.88 -11.10 10.40
N LYS A 131 11.62 -11.88 11.45
CA LYS A 131 10.35 -12.58 11.68
C LYS A 131 9.16 -11.63 11.88
N GLU A 132 9.39 -10.38 12.26
CA GLU A 132 8.39 -9.34 12.39
C GLU A 132 8.26 -8.47 11.13
N GLY A 133 9.12 -8.68 10.12
CA GLY A 133 9.11 -7.97 8.86
C GLY A 133 9.93 -6.67 8.86
N PHE A 134 10.84 -6.46 9.82
CA PHE A 134 11.75 -5.31 9.83
C PHE A 134 13.03 -5.61 9.06
N ILE A 135 13.54 -4.60 8.35
CA ILE A 135 14.88 -4.66 7.78
C ILE A 135 15.94 -4.38 8.83
N ASN A 136 17.14 -4.93 8.62
CA ASN A 136 18.31 -4.61 9.45
C ASN A 136 18.98 -3.33 8.94
N LEU A 137 19.00 -2.26 9.77
CA LEU A 137 19.59 -0.97 9.43
C LEU A 137 21.11 -1.02 9.26
N GLU A 138 21.80 -1.91 9.97
CA GLU A 138 23.27 -2.09 9.81
C GLU A 138 23.58 -2.79 8.47
N GLU A 139 22.77 -3.76 8.06
CA GLU A 139 22.86 -4.36 6.72
C GLU A 139 22.67 -3.29 5.65
N LEU A 140 21.62 -2.43 5.77
CA LEU A 140 21.40 -1.31 4.86
C LEU A 140 22.63 -0.41 4.77
N LYS A 141 23.21 0.00 5.90
CA LYS A 141 24.41 0.87 5.93
C LYS A 141 25.60 0.24 5.22
N LYS A 142 25.78 -1.08 5.37
CA LYS A 142 26.90 -1.85 4.78
C LYS A 142 26.74 -2.00 3.27
N GLU A 143 25.52 -2.20 2.78
CA GLU A 143 25.25 -2.41 1.36
C GLU A 143 25.34 -1.14 0.51
N ILE A 144 25.12 0.05 1.11
CA ILE A 144 25.25 1.32 0.39
C ILE A 144 26.72 1.54 -0.01
N ASN A 145 26.94 1.74 -1.32
CA ASN A 145 28.26 1.99 -1.91
C ASN A 145 28.22 3.14 -2.95
N ASN A 146 29.35 3.46 -3.56
CA ASN A 146 29.48 4.57 -4.50
C ASN A 146 28.69 4.41 -5.81
N LYS A 147 28.25 3.19 -6.13
CA LYS A 147 27.39 2.89 -7.28
C LYS A 147 25.90 2.94 -6.93
N THR A 148 25.54 3.02 -5.65
CA THR A 148 24.15 3.08 -5.21
C THR A 148 23.56 4.44 -5.59
N PHE A 149 22.44 4.44 -6.33
CA PHE A 149 21.70 5.66 -6.64
C PHE A 149 20.35 5.75 -5.92
N LEU A 150 19.82 4.62 -5.48
CA LEU A 150 18.49 4.55 -4.86
C LEU A 150 18.44 3.48 -3.78
N VAL A 151 17.82 3.83 -2.66
CA VAL A 151 17.25 2.91 -1.66
C VAL A 151 15.73 3.04 -1.77
N SER A 152 15.01 1.93 -1.99
CA SER A 152 13.56 1.89 -2.12
C SER A 152 12.99 0.89 -1.13
N ILE A 153 12.24 1.37 -0.13
CA ILE A 153 11.73 0.53 0.97
C ILE A 153 10.27 0.87 1.24
N ILE A 154 9.42 -0.14 1.24
CA ILE A 154 8.00 -0.02 1.57
C ILE A 154 7.81 0.53 2.98
N HIS A 155 6.93 1.53 3.16
CA HIS A 155 6.66 2.09 4.50
C HIS A 155 5.81 1.15 5.34
N GLY A 156 4.65 0.74 4.81
CA GLY A 156 3.74 -0.19 5.48
C GLY A 156 3.44 -1.38 4.58
N ASN A 157 3.76 -2.57 5.03
CA ASN A 157 3.59 -3.76 4.21
C ASN A 157 2.10 -4.12 4.04
N ASN A 158 1.69 -4.39 2.81
CA ASN A 158 0.31 -4.67 2.42
C ASN A 158 -0.22 -6.05 2.88
N GLU A 159 0.67 -6.99 3.20
CA GLU A 159 0.30 -8.33 3.64
C GLU A 159 0.33 -8.44 5.17
N ILE A 160 1.47 -8.15 5.78
CA ILE A 160 1.70 -8.34 7.22
C ILE A 160 1.48 -7.09 8.07
N GLY A 161 1.28 -5.94 7.44
CA GLY A 161 0.98 -4.69 8.13
C GLY A 161 2.17 -4.00 8.81
N THR A 162 3.35 -4.62 8.90
CA THR A 162 4.53 -4.05 9.57
C THR A 162 4.95 -2.71 8.98
N LEU A 163 5.24 -1.74 9.84
CA LEU A 163 5.70 -0.39 9.50
C LEU A 163 7.21 -0.28 9.68
N GLN A 164 7.93 0.07 8.61
CA GLN A 164 9.39 0.30 8.67
C GLN A 164 9.72 1.63 9.35
N ASP A 165 10.90 1.72 9.96
CA ASP A 165 11.43 2.97 10.54
C ASP A 165 11.99 3.89 9.44
N ILE A 166 11.08 4.57 8.74
CA ILE A 166 11.38 5.44 7.61
C ILE A 166 12.31 6.60 8.00
N GLU A 167 12.18 7.12 9.24
CA GLU A 167 13.03 8.22 9.70
C GLU A 167 14.49 7.78 9.83
N SER A 168 14.75 6.62 10.42
CA SER A 168 16.11 6.07 10.53
C SER A 168 16.70 5.71 9.17
N ILE A 169 15.90 5.12 8.28
CA ILE A 169 16.30 4.80 6.90
C ILE A 169 16.68 6.10 6.15
N GLY A 170 15.84 7.13 6.22
CA GLY A 170 16.09 8.40 5.57
C GLY A 170 17.35 9.10 6.09
N LYS A 171 17.62 9.04 7.40
CA LYS A 171 18.87 9.55 8.00
C LYS A 171 20.11 8.83 7.44
N ILE A 172 20.04 7.51 7.30
CA ILE A 172 21.14 6.70 6.72
C ILE A 172 21.37 7.10 5.26
N CYS A 173 20.32 7.16 4.45
CA CYS A 173 20.42 7.50 3.03
C CYS A 173 20.99 8.93 2.85
N ARG A 174 20.51 9.89 3.63
CA ARG A 174 21.02 11.26 3.60
C ARG A 174 22.50 11.37 3.96
N ALA A 175 22.94 10.66 5.02
CA ALA A 175 24.36 10.62 5.43
C ALA A 175 25.24 10.01 4.35
N ARG A 176 24.73 9.07 3.56
CA ARG A 176 25.42 8.39 2.47
C ARG A 176 25.23 9.06 1.10
N LYS A 177 24.47 10.18 1.02
CA LYS A 177 24.15 10.92 -0.22
C LYS A 177 23.53 10.02 -1.31
N VAL A 178 22.62 9.13 -0.91
CA VAL A 178 21.85 8.24 -1.78
C VAL A 178 20.38 8.63 -1.70
N LEU A 179 19.65 8.60 -2.82
CA LEU A 179 18.23 8.91 -2.86
C LEU A 179 17.43 7.86 -2.11
N PHE A 180 16.41 8.32 -1.38
CA PHE A 180 15.49 7.48 -0.65
C PHE A 180 14.07 7.59 -1.21
N HIS A 181 13.53 6.46 -1.66
CA HIS A 181 12.14 6.26 -2.06
C HIS A 181 11.41 5.38 -1.07
N THR A 182 10.15 5.68 -0.81
CA THR A 182 9.26 4.81 -0.06
C THR A 182 7.92 4.60 -0.78
N ASP A 183 7.50 3.33 -0.92
CA ASP A 183 6.12 3.01 -1.29
C ASP A 183 5.25 3.17 -0.04
N ALA A 184 4.47 4.25 0.00
CA ALA A 184 3.58 4.58 1.09
C ALA A 184 2.09 4.32 0.76
N CYS A 185 1.80 3.54 -0.28
CA CYS A 185 0.43 3.27 -0.72
C CYS A 185 -0.49 2.76 0.39
N GLN A 186 0.01 1.94 1.30
CA GLN A 186 -0.78 1.39 2.40
C GLN A 186 -0.81 2.28 3.65
N SER A 187 0.24 3.05 3.87
CA SER A 187 0.42 3.87 5.07
C SER A 187 -0.11 5.30 4.93
N PHE A 188 -0.25 5.80 3.70
CA PHE A 188 -0.73 7.15 3.42
C PHE A 188 -2.06 7.43 4.12
N THR A 189 -2.18 8.56 4.78
CA THR A 189 -3.26 9.02 5.68
C THR A 189 -3.52 8.16 6.94
N LYS A 190 -2.84 7.03 7.09
CA LYS A 190 -2.95 6.15 8.27
C LYS A 190 -1.78 6.33 9.24
N VAL A 191 -0.64 6.78 8.71
CA VAL A 191 0.58 7.09 9.47
C VAL A 191 1.08 8.45 9.02
N LEU A 192 1.61 9.23 9.94
CA LEU A 192 2.18 10.55 9.61
C LEU A 192 3.38 10.37 8.66
N ILE A 193 3.28 11.04 7.51
CA ILE A 193 4.39 11.18 6.56
C ILE A 193 4.81 12.66 6.56
N ASP A 194 6.07 12.91 6.90
CA ASP A 194 6.71 14.21 6.79
C ASP A 194 7.98 14.03 5.96
N VAL A 195 7.88 14.33 4.67
CA VAL A 195 8.97 14.06 3.72
C VAL A 195 10.25 14.82 4.06
N LYS A 196 10.13 16.00 4.71
CA LYS A 196 11.27 16.80 5.11
C LYS A 196 11.96 16.24 6.34
N LYS A 197 11.19 15.96 7.40
CA LYS A 197 11.70 15.40 8.66
C LYS A 197 12.28 14.01 8.47
N GLN A 198 11.60 13.16 7.69
CA GLN A 198 11.97 11.78 7.42
C GLN A 198 13.02 11.62 6.32
N ASN A 199 13.51 12.73 5.72
CA ASN A 199 14.48 12.75 4.63
C ASN A 199 14.08 11.85 3.43
N ILE A 200 12.81 11.87 3.08
CA ILE A 200 12.28 11.16 1.92
C ILE A 200 12.55 12.01 0.68
N ASP A 201 13.11 11.42 -0.35
CA ASP A 201 13.37 12.09 -1.62
C ASP A 201 12.27 11.79 -2.67
N LEU A 202 11.68 10.59 -2.63
CA LEU A 202 10.52 10.20 -3.45
C LEU A 202 9.55 9.37 -2.60
N ALA A 203 8.24 9.54 -2.84
CA ALA A 203 7.21 8.75 -2.19
C ALA A 203 6.07 8.41 -3.15
N THR A 204 5.69 7.16 -3.19
CA THR A 204 4.54 6.68 -3.95
C THR A 204 3.28 6.66 -3.08
N LEU A 205 2.22 7.33 -3.55
CA LEU A 205 0.92 7.40 -2.88
C LEU A 205 -0.17 6.96 -3.86
N ASN A 206 -1.26 6.40 -3.34
CA ASN A 206 -2.42 6.09 -4.16
C ASN A 206 -3.76 6.44 -3.49
N SER A 207 -4.78 6.60 -4.30
CA SER A 207 -6.11 7.03 -3.89
C SER A 207 -6.96 5.88 -3.35
N HIS A 208 -6.94 4.72 -4.02
CA HIS A 208 -7.92 3.67 -3.77
C HIS A 208 -7.71 2.87 -2.48
N LYS A 209 -6.66 3.14 -1.72
CA LYS A 209 -6.43 2.56 -0.38
C LYS A 209 -6.93 3.45 0.76
N ILE A 210 -7.44 4.65 0.42
CA ILE A 210 -7.94 5.65 1.36
C ILE A 210 -9.36 6.12 1.03
N HIS A 211 -10.16 5.24 0.42
CA HIS A 211 -11.54 5.52 -0.01
C HIS A 211 -11.68 6.56 -1.14
N GLY A 212 -10.62 6.78 -1.90
CA GLY A 212 -10.65 7.52 -3.15
C GLY A 212 -10.84 6.62 -4.37
N PRO A 213 -10.91 7.19 -5.58
CA PRO A 213 -11.11 6.43 -6.81
C PRO A 213 -9.89 5.57 -7.18
N LYS A 214 -10.14 4.48 -7.92
CA LYS A 214 -9.12 3.71 -8.63
C LYS A 214 -8.62 4.52 -9.82
N GLY A 215 -7.45 4.18 -10.37
CA GLY A 215 -6.93 4.81 -11.59
C GLY A 215 -6.31 6.19 -11.36
N VAL A 216 -5.95 6.54 -10.13
CA VAL A 216 -5.21 7.73 -9.77
C VAL A 216 -4.29 7.50 -8.58
N GLY A 217 -3.08 8.05 -8.67
CA GLY A 217 -2.07 8.08 -7.63
C GLY A 217 -1.20 9.32 -7.77
N THR A 218 -0.19 9.41 -6.94
CA THR A 218 0.83 10.46 -7.00
C THR A 218 2.21 9.91 -6.72
N LEU A 219 3.19 10.54 -7.37
CA LEU A 219 4.58 10.44 -6.99
C LEU A 219 5.03 11.81 -6.43
N TYR A 220 5.48 11.81 -5.18
CA TYR A 220 6.25 12.91 -4.64
C TYR A 220 7.68 12.81 -5.15
N ILE A 221 8.21 13.89 -5.69
CA ILE A 221 9.60 14.02 -6.15
C ILE A 221 10.15 15.30 -5.55
N LYS A 222 11.10 15.18 -4.66
CA LYS A 222 11.77 16.34 -4.06
C LYS A 222 12.42 17.22 -5.12
N GLU A 223 12.28 18.52 -4.98
CA GLU A 223 12.86 19.50 -5.88
C GLU A 223 14.35 19.26 -6.13
N GLY A 224 14.77 19.40 -7.39
CA GLY A 224 16.15 19.20 -7.84
C GLY A 224 16.52 17.77 -8.23
N ILE A 225 15.66 16.79 -7.98
CA ILE A 225 15.89 15.40 -8.43
C ILE A 225 15.62 15.29 -9.93
N LYS A 226 16.61 14.81 -10.67
CA LYS A 226 16.49 14.51 -12.10
C LYS A 226 15.92 13.13 -12.31
N ILE A 227 14.82 13.04 -13.02
CA ILE A 227 14.15 11.80 -13.40
C ILE A 227 13.76 11.86 -14.86
N VAL A 228 13.91 10.77 -15.59
CA VAL A 228 13.50 10.66 -17.01
C VAL A 228 12.04 10.21 -17.05
N PRO A 229 11.16 10.91 -17.78
CA PRO A 229 9.76 10.53 -17.90
C PRO A 229 9.60 9.19 -18.62
N LEU A 230 8.58 8.41 -18.25
CA LEU A 230 8.22 7.17 -18.97
C LEU A 230 7.26 7.45 -20.13
N PHE A 231 6.38 8.45 -19.98
CA PHE A 231 5.42 8.85 -21.00
C PHE A 231 5.83 10.18 -21.61
N HIS A 232 6.05 10.19 -22.93
CA HIS A 232 6.41 11.38 -23.70
C HIS A 232 5.20 11.94 -24.43
N GLY A 233 5.06 13.27 -24.50
CA GLY A 233 3.91 13.94 -25.13
C GLY A 233 3.82 15.44 -24.79
N GLY A 234 2.62 15.94 -24.53
CA GLY A 234 2.28 17.36 -24.42
C GLY A 234 2.81 18.14 -23.19
N GLY A 235 3.69 17.57 -22.38
CA GLY A 235 4.38 18.31 -21.31
C GLY A 235 3.59 18.49 -20.01
N HIS A 236 2.49 17.77 -19.83
CA HIS A 236 1.72 17.76 -18.58
C HIS A 236 2.59 17.32 -17.38
N GLU A 237 2.13 17.62 -16.18
CA GLU A 237 2.83 17.24 -14.92
C GLU A 237 4.32 17.61 -14.97
N ASN A 238 4.64 18.86 -15.27
CA ASN A 238 6.02 19.37 -15.36
C ASN A 238 6.91 18.61 -16.34
N LYS A 239 6.35 18.06 -17.43
CA LYS A 239 7.00 17.20 -18.43
C LYS A 239 7.45 15.84 -17.87
N LEU A 240 7.01 15.45 -16.69
CA LEU A 240 7.35 14.18 -16.06
C LEU A 240 6.31 13.09 -16.32
N ARG A 241 5.06 13.48 -16.65
CA ARG A 241 4.01 12.53 -17.00
C ARG A 241 3.05 13.15 -18.00
N SER A 242 3.25 12.86 -19.26
CA SER A 242 2.40 13.37 -20.35
C SER A 242 1.08 12.61 -20.45
N GLY A 243 0.07 13.27 -21.02
CA GLY A 243 -1.30 12.76 -21.20
C GLY A 243 -2.32 13.58 -20.44
N THR A 244 -3.48 13.81 -21.03
CA THR A 244 -4.57 14.58 -20.42
C THR A 244 -4.88 14.06 -19.03
N GLU A 245 -5.02 14.97 -18.07
CA GLU A 245 -5.16 14.65 -16.65
C GLU A 245 -6.53 14.01 -16.36
N ASN A 246 -6.54 13.02 -15.48
CA ASN A 246 -7.76 12.43 -14.91
C ASN A 246 -8.35 13.37 -13.82
N VAL A 247 -8.93 14.48 -14.26
CA VAL A 247 -9.38 15.56 -13.36
C VAL A 247 -10.34 15.04 -12.30
N ALA A 248 -11.38 14.31 -12.68
CA ALA A 248 -12.35 13.74 -11.75
C ALA A 248 -11.67 12.84 -10.69
N GLY A 249 -10.75 11.98 -11.13
CA GLY A 249 -9.99 11.10 -10.24
C GLY A 249 -9.07 11.88 -9.30
N ILE A 250 -8.39 12.92 -9.79
CA ILE A 250 -7.48 13.75 -9.00
C ILE A 250 -8.23 14.54 -7.93
N VAL A 251 -9.37 15.14 -8.29
CA VAL A 251 -10.24 15.84 -7.34
C VAL A 251 -10.80 14.87 -6.29
N GLY A 252 -11.23 13.68 -6.72
CA GLY A 252 -11.65 12.63 -5.81
C GLY A 252 -10.53 12.16 -4.86
N PHE A 253 -9.30 12.08 -5.35
CA PHE A 253 -8.15 11.73 -4.51
C PHE A 253 -7.90 12.80 -3.44
N ALA A 254 -7.87 14.07 -3.82
CA ALA A 254 -7.71 15.18 -2.88
C ALA A 254 -8.84 15.18 -1.84
N LYS A 255 -10.09 14.93 -2.25
CA LYS A 255 -11.22 14.81 -1.33
C LYS A 255 -11.07 13.67 -0.35
N ALA A 256 -10.58 12.51 -0.80
CA ALA A 256 -10.31 11.37 0.08
C ALA A 256 -9.25 11.71 1.14
N VAL A 257 -8.22 12.51 0.79
CA VAL A 257 -7.23 13.03 1.74
C VAL A 257 -7.87 13.98 2.75
N GLU A 258 -8.69 14.94 2.31
CA GLU A 258 -9.35 15.92 3.19
C GLU A 258 -10.24 15.27 4.25
N ILE A 259 -10.96 14.20 3.89
CA ILE A 259 -11.89 13.53 4.80
C ILE A 259 -11.24 12.44 5.66
N SER A 260 -9.95 12.18 5.47
CA SER A 260 -9.19 11.26 6.34
C SER A 260 -8.97 11.90 7.72
N SER A 261 -9.08 11.12 8.79
CA SER A 261 -8.99 11.65 10.15
C SER A 261 -8.23 10.73 11.12
N ASP A 262 -7.50 11.32 12.05
CA ASP A 262 -6.82 10.59 13.14
C ASP A 262 -7.83 9.85 14.04
N LYS A 263 -9.07 10.34 14.12
CA LYS A 263 -10.15 9.66 14.86
C LYS A 263 -10.46 8.29 14.25
N ASP A 264 -10.53 8.22 12.93
CA ASP A 264 -10.77 6.95 12.23
C ASP A 264 -9.58 6.02 12.38
N VAL A 265 -8.34 6.52 12.31
CA VAL A 265 -7.12 5.75 12.54
C VAL A 265 -7.15 5.11 13.92
N LYS A 266 -7.36 5.90 14.98
CA LYS A 266 -7.44 5.41 16.38
C LYS A 266 -8.57 4.39 16.57
N ARG A 267 -9.71 4.57 15.88
CA ARG A 267 -10.82 3.62 15.94
C ARG A 267 -10.45 2.30 15.24
N MET A 268 -9.83 2.36 14.07
CA MET A 268 -9.34 1.17 13.36
C MET A 268 -8.28 0.42 14.20
N GLU A 269 -7.37 1.13 14.87
CA GLU A 269 -6.38 0.51 15.77
C GLU A 269 -7.06 -0.33 16.85
N LYS A 270 -8.08 0.21 17.52
CA LYS A 270 -8.83 -0.52 18.56
C LYS A 270 -9.53 -1.76 18.00
N LEU A 271 -10.16 -1.64 16.83
CA LEU A 271 -10.84 -2.78 16.18
C LEU A 271 -9.84 -3.83 15.68
N ARG A 272 -8.69 -3.40 15.13
CA ARG A 272 -7.59 -4.27 14.74
C ARG A 272 -7.08 -5.06 15.95
N ASP A 273 -6.81 -4.40 17.05
CA ASP A 273 -6.29 -5.04 18.26
C ASP A 273 -7.30 -6.03 18.85
N LYS A 274 -8.59 -5.68 18.86
CA LYS A 274 -9.67 -6.59 19.24
C LYS A 274 -9.72 -7.84 18.35
N LEU A 275 -9.54 -7.68 17.03
CA LEU A 275 -9.47 -8.82 16.09
C LEU A 275 -8.26 -9.69 16.38
N ILE A 276 -7.08 -9.10 16.56
CA ILE A 276 -5.84 -9.85 16.84
C ILE A 276 -6.00 -10.62 18.15
N ASP A 277 -6.46 -9.99 19.23
CA ASP A 277 -6.64 -10.63 20.53
C ASP A 277 -7.67 -11.77 20.48
N GLY A 278 -8.75 -11.57 19.72
CA GLY A 278 -9.75 -12.61 19.51
C GLY A 278 -9.22 -13.82 18.72
N LEU A 279 -8.44 -13.55 17.67
CA LEU A 279 -7.84 -14.61 16.83
C LEU A 279 -6.76 -15.40 17.57
N LEU A 280 -5.91 -14.73 18.36
CA LEU A 280 -4.84 -15.39 19.12
C LEU A 280 -5.36 -16.26 20.28
N LYS A 281 -6.64 -16.17 20.67
CA LYS A 281 -7.28 -17.12 21.58
C LYS A 281 -7.57 -18.48 20.94
N ILE A 282 -7.51 -18.55 19.61
CA ILE A 282 -7.67 -19.81 18.89
C ILE A 282 -6.34 -20.57 18.96
N GLU A 283 -6.35 -21.79 19.47
CA GLU A 283 -5.16 -22.63 19.56
C GLU A 283 -4.43 -22.71 18.20
N LYS A 284 -3.10 -22.71 18.20
CA LYS A 284 -2.25 -22.83 17.01
C LYS A 284 -2.53 -21.76 15.93
N VAL A 285 -2.87 -20.55 16.36
CA VAL A 285 -2.93 -19.36 15.52
C VAL A 285 -1.77 -18.43 15.88
N ASN A 286 -1.05 -17.95 14.87
CA ASN A 286 0.10 -17.07 15.03
C ASN A 286 -0.11 -15.78 14.25
N LEU A 287 0.25 -14.64 14.83
CA LEU A 287 0.29 -13.35 14.15
C LEU A 287 1.55 -13.27 13.27
N ASN A 288 1.39 -12.88 12.02
CA ASN A 288 2.49 -12.59 11.09
C ASN A 288 2.78 -11.08 11.10
N GLY A 289 4.06 -10.72 11.19
CA GLY A 289 4.51 -9.34 11.30
C GLY A 289 4.40 -8.76 12.71
N SER A 290 4.86 -7.51 12.88
CA SER A 290 4.94 -6.88 14.20
C SER A 290 3.56 -6.64 14.82
N ARG A 291 3.44 -6.83 16.13
CA ARG A 291 2.24 -6.51 16.90
C ARG A 291 2.11 -5.01 17.12
N GLU A 292 3.19 -4.34 17.43
CA GLU A 292 3.20 -2.94 17.86
C GLU A 292 3.33 -1.95 16.70
N LYS A 293 4.37 -2.14 15.87
CA LYS A 293 4.63 -1.26 14.71
C LYS A 293 3.89 -1.76 13.47
N ARG A 294 2.58 -1.55 13.47
CA ARG A 294 1.65 -2.10 12.49
C ARG A 294 0.66 -1.05 11.98
N LEU A 295 0.28 -1.15 10.70
CA LEU A 295 -0.84 -0.41 10.13
C LEU A 295 -2.12 -0.59 10.97
N CYS A 296 -2.88 0.49 11.13
CA CYS A 296 -4.10 0.51 11.95
C CYS A 296 -5.20 -0.44 11.45
N ASN A 297 -5.11 -0.91 10.22
CA ASN A 297 -6.19 -1.62 9.53
C ASN A 297 -5.80 -3.00 8.98
N ASN A 298 -4.61 -3.52 9.28
CA ASN A 298 -4.13 -4.77 8.72
C ASN A 298 -3.84 -5.82 9.79
N ILE A 299 -4.35 -7.03 9.58
CA ILE A 299 -4.11 -8.22 10.38
C ILE A 299 -3.72 -9.35 9.42
N ASN A 300 -2.66 -10.08 9.72
CA ASN A 300 -2.29 -11.29 9.02
C ASN A 300 -1.99 -12.38 10.05
N VAL A 301 -2.70 -13.51 9.96
CA VAL A 301 -2.54 -14.63 10.88
C VAL A 301 -2.43 -15.94 10.12
N SER A 302 -1.61 -16.85 10.63
CA SER A 302 -1.52 -18.24 10.14
C SER A 302 -2.28 -19.19 11.07
N PHE A 303 -3.15 -20.01 10.50
CA PHE A 303 -3.92 -21.04 11.20
C PHE A 303 -3.25 -22.40 10.95
N ASN A 304 -2.35 -22.82 11.83
CA ASN A 304 -1.61 -24.06 11.62
C ASN A 304 -2.56 -25.24 11.34
N ASN A 305 -2.15 -26.04 10.37
CA ASN A 305 -2.86 -27.25 9.90
C ASN A 305 -4.20 -27.01 9.17
N ILE A 306 -4.44 -25.82 8.65
CA ILE A 306 -5.60 -25.52 7.80
C ILE A 306 -5.14 -24.61 6.64
N GLU A 307 -5.68 -24.77 5.48
CA GLU A 307 -5.47 -23.86 4.36
C GLU A 307 -6.27 -22.58 4.54
N GLY A 308 -5.63 -21.42 4.33
CA GLY A 308 -6.26 -20.11 4.42
C GLY A 308 -7.39 -19.91 3.42
N GLU A 309 -7.27 -20.50 2.21
CA GLU A 309 -8.32 -20.50 1.19
C GLU A 309 -9.57 -21.22 1.66
N ALA A 310 -9.42 -22.37 2.35
CA ALA A 310 -10.55 -23.08 2.92
C ALA A 310 -11.27 -22.23 3.99
N ILE A 311 -10.52 -21.52 4.83
CA ILE A 311 -11.10 -20.58 5.80
C ILE A 311 -11.85 -19.46 5.07
N GLY A 312 -11.23 -18.85 4.04
CA GLY A 312 -11.83 -17.81 3.22
C GLY A 312 -13.16 -18.24 2.60
N GLY A 313 -13.22 -19.44 1.98
CA GLY A 313 -14.45 -19.99 1.40
C GLY A 313 -15.58 -20.21 2.41
N TYR A 314 -15.25 -20.65 3.66
CA TYR A 314 -16.26 -20.76 4.71
C TYR A 314 -16.72 -19.39 5.22
N LEU A 315 -15.84 -18.38 5.28
CA LEU A 315 -16.20 -17.01 5.63
C LEU A 315 -17.09 -16.37 4.56
N GLU A 316 -16.83 -16.63 3.28
CA GLU A 316 -17.64 -16.13 2.17
C GLU A 316 -19.09 -16.66 2.23
N ASN A 317 -19.32 -17.92 2.65
CA ASN A 317 -20.65 -18.43 2.91
C ASN A 317 -21.40 -17.67 4.03
N GLU A 318 -20.66 -17.00 4.93
CA GLU A 318 -21.19 -16.10 5.96
C GLU A 318 -21.19 -14.63 5.49
N LYS A 319 -20.94 -14.36 4.19
CA LYS A 319 -20.81 -13.05 3.56
C LYS A 319 -19.69 -12.18 4.18
N ILE A 320 -18.61 -12.80 4.60
CA ILE A 320 -17.41 -12.14 5.11
C ILE A 320 -16.29 -12.34 4.10
N TYR A 321 -15.81 -11.25 3.50
CA TYR A 321 -14.81 -11.27 2.46
C TYR A 321 -13.43 -10.91 3.03
N THR A 322 -12.51 -11.85 2.97
CA THR A 322 -11.11 -11.73 3.42
C THR A 322 -10.17 -12.09 2.27
N SER A 323 -8.87 -12.02 2.48
CA SER A 323 -7.88 -12.41 1.47
C SER A 323 -6.87 -13.39 2.05
N THR A 324 -6.34 -14.27 1.24
CA THR A 324 -5.06 -14.94 1.50
C THR A 324 -3.93 -14.01 1.03
N GLY A 325 -2.74 -14.09 1.64
CA GLY A 325 -1.60 -13.20 1.29
C GLY A 325 -1.22 -13.21 -0.20
N SER A 326 -1.58 -14.28 -0.92
CA SER A 326 -1.33 -14.50 -2.34
C SER A 326 -2.42 -13.97 -3.29
N ALA A 327 -3.38 -13.18 -2.83
CA ALA A 327 -4.55 -12.75 -3.65
C ALA A 327 -4.18 -12.01 -4.96
N CYS A 328 -2.99 -11.40 -5.06
CA CYS A 328 -2.50 -10.80 -6.32
C CYS A 328 -1.90 -11.84 -7.29
N MET A 329 -1.69 -13.08 -6.85
CA MET A 329 -1.07 -14.19 -7.60
C MET A 329 -2.10 -15.30 -7.90
N SER A 330 -3.37 -14.98 -7.94
CA SER A 330 -4.52 -15.92 -8.04
C SER A 330 -4.50 -16.91 -9.22
N ASN A 331 -3.50 -16.84 -10.09
CA ASN A 331 -3.29 -17.78 -11.21
C ASN A 331 -2.05 -18.67 -11.04
N THR A 332 -1.27 -18.54 -9.95
CA THR A 332 -0.11 -19.40 -9.68
C THR A 332 -0.20 -19.94 -8.25
N LEU A 333 0.08 -21.24 -8.07
CA LEU A 333 0.17 -21.92 -6.76
C LEU A 333 1.37 -21.45 -5.91
N GLU A 334 1.88 -20.23 -6.15
CA GLU A 334 3.04 -19.73 -5.46
C GLU A 334 2.68 -19.12 -4.09
N THR A 335 3.42 -19.53 -3.08
CA THR A 335 3.31 -18.99 -1.72
C THR A 335 3.74 -17.53 -1.67
N SER A 336 3.16 -16.73 -0.76
CA SER A 336 3.53 -15.32 -0.56
C SER A 336 5.04 -15.15 -0.37
N HIS A 337 5.67 -14.33 -1.23
CA HIS A 337 7.08 -13.98 -1.11
C HIS A 337 7.38 -13.21 0.20
N VAL A 338 6.40 -12.45 0.70
CA VAL A 338 6.51 -11.72 1.98
C VAL A 338 6.61 -12.71 3.13
N LEU A 339 5.66 -13.65 3.24
CA LEU A 339 5.65 -14.64 4.32
C LEU A 339 6.89 -15.57 4.26
N LYS A 340 7.32 -15.92 3.05
CA LYS A 340 8.58 -16.66 2.83
C LYS A 340 9.78 -15.85 3.32
N ALA A 341 9.81 -14.54 3.09
CA ALA A 341 10.89 -13.67 3.55
C ALA A 341 10.96 -13.56 5.08
N LEU A 342 9.84 -13.74 5.79
CA LEU A 342 9.79 -13.85 7.25
C LEU A 342 10.26 -15.21 7.78
N GLY A 343 10.56 -16.17 6.91
CA GLY A 343 10.98 -17.52 7.29
C GLY A 343 9.84 -18.52 7.51
N LEU A 344 8.60 -18.19 7.09
CA LEU A 344 7.50 -19.16 7.15
C LEU A 344 7.70 -20.27 6.11
N THR A 345 7.41 -21.51 6.51
CA THR A 345 7.35 -22.63 5.57
C THR A 345 6.21 -22.46 4.57
N PRO A 346 6.24 -23.13 3.41
CA PRO A 346 5.11 -23.10 2.46
C PRO A 346 3.77 -23.46 3.11
N LEU A 347 3.74 -24.47 4.00
CA LEU A 347 2.55 -24.87 4.73
C LEU A 347 2.02 -23.75 5.65
N GLN A 348 2.90 -23.08 6.37
CA GLN A 348 2.53 -21.94 7.22
C GLN A 348 2.06 -20.74 6.39
N SER A 349 2.70 -20.48 5.25
CA SER A 349 2.29 -19.42 4.34
C SER A 349 0.90 -19.67 3.75
N ASN A 350 0.63 -20.91 3.30
CA ASN A 350 -0.68 -21.29 2.75
C ASN A 350 -1.80 -21.33 3.82
N SER A 351 -1.42 -21.45 5.09
CA SER A 351 -2.38 -21.37 6.21
C SER A 351 -2.74 -19.93 6.62
N SER A 352 -2.24 -18.93 5.91
CA SER A 352 -2.43 -17.53 6.29
C SER A 352 -3.74 -16.95 5.80
N LEU A 353 -4.29 -16.03 6.58
CA LEU A 353 -5.44 -15.20 6.25
C LEU A 353 -5.10 -13.74 6.53
N ARG A 354 -5.30 -12.88 5.53
CA ARG A 354 -5.23 -11.44 5.70
C ARG A 354 -6.62 -10.86 5.91
N ILE A 355 -6.77 -10.08 6.95
CA ILE A 355 -7.96 -9.35 7.31
C ILE A 355 -7.60 -7.87 7.30
N SER A 356 -8.30 -7.06 6.52
CA SER A 356 -8.04 -5.63 6.47
C SER A 356 -9.33 -4.83 6.57
N ILE A 357 -9.43 -4.07 7.64
CA ILE A 357 -10.59 -3.26 7.99
C ILE A 357 -10.51 -1.85 7.38
N SER A 358 -11.58 -1.08 7.52
CA SER A 358 -11.65 0.31 7.04
C SER A 358 -12.29 1.24 8.05
N LYS A 359 -12.31 2.54 7.73
CA LYS A 359 -13.05 3.54 8.53
C LYS A 359 -14.57 3.27 8.64
N TYR A 360 -15.11 2.37 7.84
CA TYR A 360 -16.53 1.99 7.89
C TYR A 360 -16.80 0.71 8.67
N THR A 361 -15.76 -0.03 9.01
CA THR A 361 -15.88 -1.25 9.80
C THR A 361 -16.46 -0.92 11.18
N THR A 362 -17.48 -1.68 11.58
CA THR A 362 -18.15 -1.52 12.89
C THR A 362 -17.68 -2.56 13.90
N GLU A 363 -17.96 -2.32 15.15
CA GLU A 363 -17.65 -3.27 16.23
C GLU A 363 -18.52 -4.52 16.14
N GLU A 364 -19.75 -4.40 15.67
CA GLU A 364 -20.68 -5.50 15.43
C GLU A 364 -20.14 -6.42 14.34
N GLU A 365 -19.59 -5.88 13.24
CA GLU A 365 -18.95 -6.67 12.18
C GLU A 365 -17.75 -7.46 12.71
N VAL A 366 -16.92 -6.85 13.56
CA VAL A 366 -15.79 -7.51 14.22
C VAL A 366 -16.26 -8.62 15.16
N ASN A 367 -17.28 -8.36 15.99
CA ASN A 367 -17.83 -9.36 16.91
C ASN A 367 -18.45 -10.53 16.15
N TYR A 368 -19.19 -10.25 15.06
CA TYR A 368 -19.77 -11.29 14.21
C TYR A 368 -18.70 -12.17 13.60
N PHE A 369 -17.66 -11.58 12.98
CA PHE A 369 -16.51 -12.32 12.45
C PHE A 369 -15.89 -13.23 13.50
N LEU A 370 -15.59 -12.70 14.69
CA LEU A 370 -14.98 -13.47 15.79
C LEU A 370 -15.88 -14.61 16.25
N SER A 371 -17.20 -14.44 16.26
CA SER A 371 -18.16 -15.50 16.60
C SER A 371 -18.18 -16.66 15.61
N LYS A 372 -17.89 -16.38 14.31
CA LYS A 372 -17.90 -17.36 13.24
C LYS A 372 -16.58 -18.10 13.09
N ILE A 373 -15.46 -17.38 13.14
CA ILE A 373 -14.13 -17.94 12.83
C ILE A 373 -13.76 -19.12 13.75
N HIS A 374 -14.09 -19.06 15.03
CA HIS A 374 -13.82 -20.16 15.97
C HIS A 374 -14.48 -21.49 15.55
N GLY A 375 -15.75 -21.42 15.15
CA GLY A 375 -16.50 -22.61 14.67
C GLY A 375 -15.96 -23.15 13.35
N ILE A 376 -15.60 -22.24 12.43
CA ILE A 376 -15.03 -22.59 11.12
C ILE A 376 -13.68 -23.31 11.32
N VAL A 377 -12.77 -22.75 12.11
CA VAL A 377 -11.45 -23.34 12.39
C VAL A 377 -11.61 -24.72 13.06
N LYS A 378 -12.49 -24.84 14.07
CA LYS A 378 -12.76 -26.13 14.73
C LYS A 378 -13.29 -27.18 13.75
N LYS A 379 -14.19 -26.80 12.85
CA LYS A 379 -14.74 -27.69 11.80
C LYS A 379 -13.66 -28.12 10.84
N LEU A 380 -12.89 -27.20 10.27
CA LEU A 380 -11.85 -27.49 9.26
C LEU A 380 -10.75 -28.38 9.84
N ARG A 381 -10.32 -28.16 11.09
CA ARG A 381 -9.33 -29.03 11.74
C ARG A 381 -9.74 -30.49 11.87
N ARG A 382 -11.05 -30.77 12.01
CA ARG A 382 -11.53 -32.16 12.07
C ARG A 382 -11.33 -32.93 10.77
N PHE A 383 -11.33 -32.24 9.64
CA PHE A 383 -11.20 -32.83 8.31
C PHE A 383 -9.82 -32.65 7.69
N SER A 384 -8.92 -31.90 8.36
CA SER A 384 -7.60 -31.60 7.82
C SER A 384 -6.70 -32.84 7.83
N PRO A 385 -6.15 -33.25 6.67
CA PRO A 385 -5.16 -34.33 6.60
C PRO A 385 -3.82 -33.95 7.24
N LEU A 386 -3.61 -32.65 7.56
CA LEU A 386 -2.37 -32.09 8.10
C LEU A 386 -2.25 -32.29 9.64
N ILE A 387 -3.22 -32.93 10.28
CA ILE A 387 -3.22 -33.18 11.74
C ILE A 387 -2.74 -34.61 12.06
N ARG A 388 -2.44 -35.42 11.08
CA ARG A 388 -1.94 -36.80 11.26
C ARG A 388 -0.45 -36.85 11.54
#